data_9f2368d911a7b03fdae85bc40cfd85aa
#
_entry.id   9f2368d911a7b03fdae85bc40cfd85aa
#
_cell.length_a   1.000
_cell.length_b   1.000
_cell.length_c   1.000
_cell.angle_alpha   90.00
_cell.angle_beta   90.00
_cell.angle_gamma   90.00
#
_symmetry.space_group_name_H-M   'P 1'
#
loop_
_entity.id
_entity.type
_entity.pdbx_description
1 polymer ?
#
loop_
_entity_poly.entity_id
_entity_poly.type
_entity_poly.pdbx_seq_one_letter_code
_entity_poly.pdbx_strand_id
1 'polypeptide(L)'
;MVDAQRPWKGPVLDNHFHLNRDGRFLDAAKDFKNVGGTHLVLVHCPDFASPPTSLSEHRETYADTIAMAHEVRKEHDLHVRVVLGPHPAAFAHQFIKWMEEDGDKGIERACENYRDSIDAALEFVQEGQAHAIGEVGRPHWDVSDEVWDLSNLLLEETMTLAAREGI
;
A
#
# COMPACT_ATOMS: atom_id res chain seq x y z
N MET A 1 -44.90 5.38 2.50
CA MET A 1 -44.07 6.39 3.15
C MET A 1 -42.76 5.70 3.46
N VAL A 2 -41.69 6.03 2.79
CA VAL A 2 -40.36 5.52 3.11
C VAL A 2 -39.97 6.22 4.42
N ASP A 3 -39.78 5.44 5.49
CA ASP A 3 -39.34 5.94 6.78
C ASP A 3 -38.00 6.66 6.55
N ALA A 4 -37.94 7.94 6.86
CA ALA A 4 -36.72 8.73 6.70
C ALA A 4 -35.71 8.11 7.65
N GLN A 5 -34.80 7.28 7.10
CA GLN A 5 -33.74 6.64 7.87
C GLN A 5 -32.99 7.72 8.64
N ARG A 6 -32.95 7.56 9.95
CA ARG A 6 -32.16 8.47 10.80
C ARG A 6 -30.71 8.44 10.28
N PRO A 7 -30.07 9.59 10.07
CA PRO A 7 -28.68 9.61 9.62
C PRO A 7 -27.79 8.80 10.58
N TRP A 8 -26.87 8.02 10.02
CA TRP A 8 -25.89 7.26 10.81
C TRP A 8 -25.06 8.24 11.65
N LYS A 9 -24.88 7.91 12.92
CA LYS A 9 -24.09 8.73 13.87
C LYS A 9 -22.88 7.99 14.44
N GLY A 10 -22.66 6.76 14.02
CA GLY A 10 -21.52 5.96 14.45
C GLY A 10 -20.26 6.24 13.61
N PRO A 11 -19.18 5.48 13.85
CA PRO A 11 -17.96 5.59 13.08
C PRO A 11 -18.20 5.30 11.59
N VAL A 12 -17.52 6.07 10.73
CA VAL A 12 -17.46 5.84 9.27
C VAL A 12 -16.02 5.61 8.90
N LEU A 13 -15.71 4.44 8.35
CA LEU A 13 -14.38 4.01 7.94
C LEU A 13 -14.29 3.97 6.42
N ASP A 14 -13.25 4.57 5.86
CA ASP A 14 -12.72 4.19 4.56
C ASP A 14 -11.55 3.25 4.79
N ASN A 15 -11.68 2.00 4.33
CA ASN A 15 -10.70 0.95 4.57
C ASN A 15 -9.63 0.85 3.48
N HIS A 16 -9.66 1.71 2.47
CA HIS A 16 -8.67 1.72 1.38
C HIS A 16 -8.50 3.13 0.80
N PHE A 17 -7.76 3.97 1.50
CA PHE A 17 -7.59 5.37 1.15
C PHE A 17 -6.14 5.63 0.71
N HIS A 18 -5.96 6.30 -0.42
CA HIS A 18 -4.64 6.73 -0.89
C HIS A 18 -4.48 8.25 -0.76
N LEU A 19 -3.28 8.68 -0.43
CA LEU A 19 -2.89 10.08 -0.42
C LEU A 19 -1.71 10.31 -1.36
N ASN A 20 -1.67 11.47 -1.99
CA ASN A 20 -0.58 11.92 -2.84
C ASN A 20 -0.31 13.39 -2.54
N ARG A 21 0.95 13.73 -2.24
CA ARG A 21 1.37 15.12 -1.93
C ARG A 21 1.16 16.07 -3.09
N ASP A 22 1.35 15.59 -4.34
CA ASP A 22 1.13 16.37 -5.56
C ASP A 22 -0.35 16.44 -5.98
N GLY A 23 -1.21 15.70 -5.28
CA GLY A 23 -2.65 15.67 -5.48
C GLY A 23 -3.40 16.52 -4.46
N ARG A 24 -4.60 16.03 -4.05
CA ARG A 24 -5.44 16.75 -3.08
C ARG A 24 -5.00 16.60 -1.64
N PHE A 25 -4.18 15.63 -1.32
CA PHE A 25 -3.56 15.36 -0.03
C PHE A 25 -4.47 15.67 1.18
N LEU A 26 -4.15 16.72 1.98
CA LEU A 26 -4.94 17.08 3.17
C LEU A 26 -6.39 17.51 2.83
N ASP A 27 -6.62 18.09 1.66
CA ASP A 27 -7.98 18.45 1.22
C ASP A 27 -8.86 17.22 0.98
N ALA A 28 -8.29 16.10 0.52
CA ALA A 28 -9.05 14.85 0.39
C ALA A 28 -9.48 14.31 1.76
N ALA A 29 -8.58 14.30 2.73
CA ALA A 29 -8.87 13.90 4.11
C ALA A 29 -9.91 14.83 4.77
N LYS A 30 -9.81 16.15 4.53
CA LYS A 30 -10.78 17.17 4.97
C LYS A 30 -12.17 16.91 4.40
N ASP A 31 -12.26 16.63 3.10
CA ASP A 31 -13.56 16.37 2.48
C ASP A 31 -14.20 15.09 3.03
N PHE A 32 -13.41 14.03 3.24
CA PHE A 32 -13.88 12.82 3.91
C PHE A 32 -14.41 13.12 5.33
N LYS A 33 -13.68 13.92 6.11
CA LYS A 33 -14.13 14.38 7.44
C LYS A 33 -15.43 15.16 7.37
N ASN A 34 -15.56 16.08 6.40
CA ASN A 34 -16.73 16.95 6.23
C ASN A 34 -18.02 16.20 5.91
N VAL A 35 -17.92 15.02 5.27
CA VAL A 35 -19.08 14.16 4.99
C VAL A 35 -19.35 13.14 6.10
N GLY A 36 -18.68 13.23 7.22
CA GLY A 36 -18.89 12.40 8.40
C GLY A 36 -17.89 11.24 8.57
N GLY A 37 -16.83 11.20 7.77
CA GLY A 37 -15.73 10.24 7.92
C GLY A 37 -15.01 10.41 9.24
N THR A 38 -14.60 9.31 9.86
CA THR A 38 -13.94 9.30 11.18
C THR A 38 -12.67 8.47 11.20
N HIS A 39 -12.57 7.45 10.35
CA HIS A 39 -11.47 6.49 10.32
C HIS A 39 -10.98 6.28 8.90
N LEU A 40 -9.67 6.21 8.71
CA LEU A 40 -9.02 5.89 7.44
C LEU A 40 -8.05 4.73 7.63
N VAL A 41 -8.02 3.82 6.65
CA VAL A 41 -6.86 2.97 6.41
C VAL A 41 -6.09 3.58 5.24
N LEU A 42 -4.99 4.27 5.55
CA LEU A 42 -4.10 4.82 4.54
C LEU A 42 -3.20 3.71 4.01
N VAL A 43 -3.44 3.33 2.76
CA VAL A 43 -2.67 2.32 2.05
C VAL A 43 -1.62 3.03 1.19
N HIS A 44 -0.37 2.58 1.28
CA HIS A 44 0.71 3.11 0.45
C HIS A 44 0.36 2.97 -1.05
N CYS A 45 0.58 4.02 -1.81
CA CYS A 45 0.47 4.01 -3.27
C CYS A 45 1.80 4.50 -3.85
N PRO A 46 2.52 3.67 -4.63
CA PRO A 46 3.78 4.08 -5.22
C PRO A 46 3.56 5.11 -6.34
N ASP A 47 4.59 5.90 -6.62
CA ASP A 47 4.66 6.61 -7.90
C ASP A 47 4.96 5.59 -9.01
N PHE A 48 3.95 5.29 -9.84
CA PHE A 48 4.09 4.34 -10.93
C PHE A 48 5.03 4.81 -12.06
N ALA A 49 5.33 6.11 -12.14
CA ALA A 49 6.29 6.66 -13.09
C ALA A 49 7.73 6.42 -12.63
N SER A 50 7.96 6.37 -11.31
CA SER A 50 9.28 6.16 -10.71
C SER A 50 9.16 5.29 -9.45
N PRO A 51 8.79 4.01 -9.59
CA PRO A 51 8.63 3.14 -8.44
C PRO A 51 9.98 2.82 -7.79
N PRO A 52 10.03 2.61 -6.46
CA PRO A 52 11.25 2.22 -5.75
C PRO A 52 11.89 0.97 -6.34
N THR A 53 13.23 0.93 -6.32
CA THR A 53 14.05 -0.14 -6.91
C THR A 53 15.09 -0.71 -5.94
N SER A 54 15.03 -0.31 -4.68
CA SER A 54 15.92 -0.76 -3.61
C SER A 54 15.24 -0.66 -2.25
N LEU A 55 15.75 -1.42 -1.28
CA LEU A 55 15.29 -1.40 0.11
C LEU A 55 15.28 0.03 0.71
N SER A 56 16.34 0.83 0.40
CA SER A 56 16.43 2.21 0.89
C SER A 56 15.32 3.09 0.33
N GLU A 57 15.04 3.00 -0.97
CA GLU A 57 13.98 3.77 -1.62
C GLU A 57 12.59 3.35 -1.11
N HIS A 58 12.37 2.05 -0.85
CA HIS A 58 11.14 1.58 -0.22
C HIS A 58 10.96 2.17 1.18
N ARG A 59 12.02 2.19 2.01
CA ARG A 59 11.97 2.82 3.33
C ARG A 59 11.64 4.31 3.25
N GLU A 60 12.22 5.04 2.31
CA GLU A 60 11.96 6.47 2.12
C GLU A 60 10.49 6.74 1.76
N THR A 61 9.95 6.00 0.79
CA THR A 61 8.55 6.17 0.36
C THR A 61 7.54 5.75 1.44
N TYR A 62 7.86 4.72 2.21
CA TYR A 62 7.02 4.29 3.34
C TYR A 62 7.07 5.28 4.51
N ALA A 63 8.24 5.83 4.82
CA ALA A 63 8.37 6.89 5.81
C ALA A 63 7.55 8.14 5.42
N ASP A 64 7.49 8.49 4.13
CA ASP A 64 6.64 9.58 3.67
C ASP A 64 5.14 9.26 3.83
N THR A 65 4.71 8.02 3.54
CA THR A 65 3.33 7.59 3.79
C THR A 65 2.95 7.70 5.27
N ILE A 66 3.86 7.32 6.17
CA ILE A 66 3.67 7.48 7.62
C ILE A 66 3.59 8.95 8.01
N ALA A 67 4.46 9.79 7.44
CA ALA A 67 4.44 11.24 7.67
C ALA A 67 3.11 11.85 7.21
N MET A 68 2.59 11.47 6.04
CA MET A 68 1.26 11.89 5.56
C MET A 68 0.15 11.50 6.56
N ALA A 69 0.20 10.28 7.11
CA ALA A 69 -0.77 9.85 8.13
C ALA A 69 -0.70 10.70 9.42
N HIS A 70 0.50 11.09 9.84
CA HIS A 70 0.68 11.99 11.00
C HIS A 70 0.10 13.38 10.74
N GLU A 71 0.32 13.94 9.54
CA GLU A 71 -0.23 15.23 9.15
C GLU A 71 -1.77 15.20 9.13
N VAL A 72 -2.38 14.15 8.56
CA VAL A 72 -3.84 13.98 8.55
C VAL A 72 -4.42 13.89 9.97
N ARG A 73 -3.80 13.12 10.85
CA ARG A 73 -4.23 13.01 12.26
C ARG A 73 -4.21 14.37 12.96
N LYS A 74 -3.12 15.12 12.73
CA LYS A 74 -2.92 16.44 13.36
C LYS A 74 -3.91 17.49 12.85
N GLU A 75 -4.13 17.55 11.54
CA GLU A 75 -4.91 18.62 10.92
C GLU A 75 -6.42 18.37 10.93
N HIS A 76 -6.87 17.11 10.93
CA HIS A 76 -8.28 16.78 10.70
C HIS A 76 -8.93 15.92 11.81
N ASP A 77 -8.21 15.59 12.88
CA ASP A 77 -8.74 14.74 13.97
C ASP A 77 -9.43 13.46 13.41
N LEU A 78 -8.70 12.76 12.53
CA LEU A 78 -9.09 11.47 11.96
C LEU A 78 -8.28 10.35 12.61
N HIS A 79 -8.93 9.23 12.87
CA HIS A 79 -8.21 8.00 13.21
C HIS A 79 -7.63 7.40 11.93
N VAL A 80 -6.31 7.31 11.83
CA VAL A 80 -5.63 6.78 10.63
C VAL A 80 -4.85 5.53 11.00
N ARG A 81 -5.07 4.44 10.27
CA ARG A 81 -4.20 3.26 10.26
C ARG A 81 -3.35 3.31 8.99
N VAL A 82 -2.14 2.77 9.04
CA VAL A 82 -1.21 2.77 7.90
C VAL A 82 -0.95 1.34 7.47
N VAL A 83 -1.02 1.10 6.18
CA VAL A 83 -0.72 -0.18 5.53
C VAL A 83 0.35 0.05 4.47
N LEU A 84 1.43 -0.72 4.51
CA LEU A 84 2.61 -0.58 3.65
C LEU A 84 2.90 -1.90 2.95
N GLY A 85 3.25 -1.86 1.67
CA GLY A 85 3.63 -3.05 0.92
C GLY A 85 3.82 -2.77 -0.58
N PRO A 86 4.31 -3.78 -1.34
CA PRO A 86 4.50 -3.68 -2.77
C PRO A 86 3.17 -3.76 -3.51
N HIS A 87 2.82 -2.69 -4.19
CA HIS A 87 1.61 -2.69 -5.01
C HIS A 87 1.71 -3.71 -6.16
N PRO A 88 0.71 -4.60 -6.39
CA PRO A 88 0.78 -5.65 -7.41
C PRO A 88 1.03 -5.12 -8.83
N ALA A 89 0.49 -3.94 -9.16
CA ALA A 89 0.74 -3.30 -10.45
C ALA A 89 2.20 -2.84 -10.60
N ALA A 90 2.83 -2.32 -9.54
CA ALA A 90 4.22 -1.91 -9.60
C ALA A 90 5.13 -3.12 -9.86
N PHE A 91 4.89 -4.25 -9.18
CA PHE A 91 5.61 -5.49 -9.44
C PHE A 91 5.48 -5.93 -10.92
N ALA A 92 4.25 -6.02 -11.43
CA ALA A 92 4.01 -6.48 -12.79
C ALA A 92 4.69 -5.58 -13.84
N HIS A 93 4.65 -4.25 -13.65
CA HIS A 93 5.31 -3.30 -14.56
C HIS A 93 6.84 -3.42 -14.48
N GLN A 94 7.41 -3.52 -13.28
CA GLN A 94 8.86 -3.71 -13.10
C GLN A 94 9.33 -5.05 -13.65
N PHE A 95 8.58 -6.12 -13.43
CA PHE A 95 8.84 -7.43 -13.99
C PHE A 95 8.95 -7.37 -15.52
N ILE A 96 7.92 -6.85 -16.20
CA ILE A 96 7.89 -6.77 -17.67
C ILE A 96 9.09 -5.94 -18.17
N LYS A 97 9.30 -4.76 -17.60
CA LYS A 97 10.39 -3.86 -17.99
C LYS A 97 11.75 -4.52 -17.82
N TRP A 98 12.04 -5.09 -16.68
CA TRP A 98 13.37 -5.64 -16.39
C TRP A 98 13.61 -6.99 -17.10
N MET A 99 12.57 -7.78 -17.32
CA MET A 99 12.65 -8.98 -18.17
C MET A 99 13.01 -8.61 -19.62
N GLU A 100 12.43 -7.55 -20.15
CA GLU A 100 12.78 -7.04 -21.51
C GLU A 100 14.22 -6.50 -21.57
N GLU A 101 14.74 -5.91 -20.50
CA GLU A 101 16.09 -5.36 -20.41
C GLU A 101 17.16 -6.46 -20.24
N ASP A 102 16.96 -7.41 -19.31
CA ASP A 102 18.00 -8.33 -18.82
C ASP A 102 17.57 -9.81 -18.78
N GLY A 103 16.41 -10.18 -19.32
CA GLY A 103 15.91 -11.56 -19.33
C GLY A 103 15.73 -12.12 -17.90
N ASP A 104 16.19 -13.35 -17.65
CA ASP A 104 16.04 -14.04 -16.37
C ASP A 104 16.60 -13.23 -15.18
N LYS A 105 17.68 -12.48 -15.38
CA LYS A 105 18.21 -11.59 -14.32
C LYS A 105 17.27 -10.44 -13.97
N GLY A 106 16.54 -9.94 -14.97
CA GLY A 106 15.51 -8.93 -14.76
C GLY A 106 14.36 -9.48 -13.93
N ILE A 107 13.97 -10.73 -14.15
CA ILE A 107 12.95 -11.44 -13.37
C ILE A 107 13.40 -11.61 -11.89
N GLU A 108 14.63 -12.11 -11.69
CA GLU A 108 15.21 -12.24 -10.35
C GLU A 108 15.21 -10.89 -9.61
N ARG A 109 15.68 -9.83 -10.29
CA ARG A 109 15.69 -8.47 -9.75
C ARG A 109 14.29 -7.98 -9.35
N ALA A 110 13.25 -8.27 -10.15
CA ALA A 110 11.88 -7.86 -9.82
C ALA A 110 11.37 -8.57 -8.56
N CYS A 111 11.66 -9.87 -8.43
CA CYS A 111 11.29 -10.64 -7.24
C CYS A 111 12.06 -10.18 -5.99
N GLU A 112 13.36 -9.87 -6.11
CA GLU A 112 14.17 -9.33 -5.01
C GLU A 112 13.64 -7.96 -4.56
N ASN A 113 13.36 -7.06 -5.51
CA ASN A 113 12.79 -5.75 -5.18
C ASN A 113 11.42 -5.84 -4.49
N TYR A 114 10.59 -6.83 -4.86
CA TYR A 114 9.34 -7.09 -4.13
C TYR A 114 9.63 -7.51 -2.68
N ARG A 115 10.60 -8.41 -2.45
CA ARG A 115 10.99 -8.83 -1.10
C ARG A 115 11.56 -7.69 -0.28
N ASP A 116 12.42 -6.85 -0.87
CA ASP A 116 12.92 -5.63 -0.24
C ASP A 116 11.79 -4.71 0.24
N SER A 117 10.74 -4.60 -0.57
CA SER A 117 9.53 -3.83 -0.22
C SER A 117 8.80 -4.43 0.99
N ILE A 118 8.68 -5.76 1.05
CA ILE A 118 8.08 -6.46 2.20
C ILE A 118 8.94 -6.30 3.45
N ASP A 119 10.25 -6.43 3.34
CA ASP A 119 11.18 -6.25 4.46
C ASP A 119 11.10 -4.84 5.03
N ALA A 120 11.09 -3.82 4.16
CA ALA A 120 10.89 -2.43 4.58
C ALA A 120 9.53 -2.23 5.29
N ALA A 121 8.44 -2.80 4.77
CA ALA A 121 7.13 -2.71 5.40
C ALA A 121 7.09 -3.39 6.78
N LEU A 122 7.71 -4.57 6.89
CA LEU A 122 7.81 -5.33 8.13
C LEU A 122 8.54 -4.54 9.22
N GLU A 123 9.65 -3.87 8.90
CA GLU A 123 10.37 -3.01 9.85
C GLU A 123 9.43 -1.97 10.49
N PHE A 124 8.68 -1.23 9.68
CA PHE A 124 7.73 -0.22 10.18
C PHE A 124 6.56 -0.82 10.97
N VAL A 125 6.10 -2.03 10.63
CA VAL A 125 5.09 -2.74 11.42
C VAL A 125 5.65 -3.16 12.78
N GLN A 126 6.86 -3.73 12.82
CA GLN A 126 7.52 -4.14 14.06
C GLN A 126 7.85 -2.95 14.98
N GLU A 127 8.14 -1.78 14.41
CA GLU A 127 8.33 -0.53 15.14
C GLU A 127 7.02 0.12 15.60
N GLY A 128 5.86 -0.44 15.22
CA GLY A 128 4.54 0.09 15.57
C GLY A 128 4.14 1.35 14.81
N GLN A 129 4.85 1.69 13.75
CA GLN A 129 4.56 2.85 12.90
C GLN A 129 3.53 2.54 11.81
N ALA A 130 3.52 1.29 11.31
CA ALA A 130 2.49 0.76 10.42
C ALA A 130 1.67 -0.34 11.13
N HIS A 131 0.58 -0.80 10.50
CA HIS A 131 -0.41 -1.65 11.17
C HIS A 131 -0.65 -2.98 10.44
N ALA A 132 -0.25 -3.07 9.19
CA ALA A 132 -0.32 -4.29 8.38
C ALA A 132 0.60 -4.16 7.16
N ILE A 133 0.92 -5.30 6.55
CA ILE A 133 1.58 -5.38 5.25
C ILE A 133 0.50 -5.44 4.15
N GLY A 134 0.60 -4.55 3.17
CA GLY A 134 -0.30 -4.41 2.01
C GLY A 134 -0.02 -3.09 1.27
N GLU A 135 -0.43 -2.96 0.09
CA GLU A 135 -1.27 -3.77 -0.76
C GLU A 135 -0.43 -4.90 -1.36
N VAL A 136 -0.86 -6.15 -1.23
CA VAL A 136 -0.15 -7.32 -1.76
C VAL A 136 -1.12 -8.15 -2.59
N GLY A 137 -0.63 -8.94 -3.53
CA GLY A 137 -1.48 -9.81 -4.32
C GLY A 137 -1.09 -9.87 -5.80
N ARG A 138 -2.12 -9.95 -6.64
CA ARG A 138 -1.99 -10.19 -8.08
C ARG A 138 -2.47 -8.97 -8.87
N PRO A 139 -1.92 -8.74 -10.07
CA PRO A 139 -2.49 -7.76 -11.01
C PRO A 139 -3.99 -8.06 -11.27
N HIS A 140 -4.77 -7.00 -11.45
CA HIS A 140 -6.22 -7.11 -11.69
C HIS A 140 -6.58 -7.07 -13.19
N TRP A 141 -5.59 -7.25 -14.07
CA TRP A 141 -5.73 -7.36 -15.53
C TRP A 141 -5.00 -8.62 -16.04
N ASP A 142 -5.24 -8.97 -17.29
CA ASP A 142 -4.59 -10.12 -17.93
C ASP A 142 -3.09 -9.89 -18.06
N VAL A 143 -2.31 -10.83 -17.53
CA VAL A 143 -0.85 -10.87 -17.56
C VAL A 143 -0.39 -12.24 -18.07
N SER A 144 0.90 -12.39 -18.38
CA SER A 144 1.46 -13.70 -18.71
C SER A 144 1.34 -14.68 -17.53
N ASP A 145 1.31 -15.98 -17.83
CA ASP A 145 1.29 -17.04 -16.81
C ASP A 145 2.47 -16.90 -15.84
N GLU A 146 3.63 -16.49 -16.34
CA GLU A 146 4.83 -16.30 -15.53
C GLU A 146 4.67 -15.18 -14.51
N VAL A 147 4.13 -14.00 -14.89
CA VAL A 147 3.82 -12.91 -13.95
C VAL A 147 2.78 -13.37 -12.93
N TRP A 148 1.78 -14.13 -13.39
CA TRP A 148 0.72 -14.64 -12.51
C TRP A 148 1.26 -15.63 -11.48
N ASP A 149 2.09 -16.58 -11.91
CA ASP A 149 2.66 -17.62 -11.04
C ASP A 149 3.63 -17.01 -10.01
N LEU A 150 4.49 -16.09 -10.44
CA LEU A 150 5.39 -15.39 -9.52
C LEU A 150 4.65 -14.47 -8.56
N SER A 151 3.58 -13.80 -8.99
CA SER A 151 2.73 -13.02 -8.09
C SER A 151 2.08 -13.90 -7.01
N ASN A 152 1.64 -15.11 -7.36
CA ASN A 152 1.12 -16.08 -6.40
C ASN A 152 2.19 -16.55 -5.42
N LEU A 153 3.40 -16.88 -5.91
CA LEU A 153 4.52 -17.30 -5.07
C LEU A 153 4.90 -16.22 -4.05
N LEU A 154 5.05 -14.97 -4.51
CA LEU A 154 5.42 -13.83 -3.66
C LEU A 154 4.31 -13.51 -2.64
N LEU A 155 3.04 -13.66 -3.03
CA LEU A 155 1.92 -13.54 -2.10
C LEU A 155 1.96 -14.63 -1.02
N GLU A 156 2.25 -15.89 -1.37
CA GLU A 156 2.38 -16.99 -0.42
C GLU A 156 3.56 -16.77 0.55
N GLU A 157 4.71 -16.32 0.03
CA GLU A 157 5.86 -15.93 0.84
C GLU A 157 5.48 -14.83 1.85
N THR A 158 4.78 -13.80 1.40
CA THR A 158 4.34 -12.68 2.25
C THR A 158 3.36 -13.15 3.32
N MET A 159 2.37 -13.96 2.98
CA MET A 159 1.41 -14.51 3.95
C MET A 159 2.10 -15.41 4.98
N THR A 160 3.07 -16.21 4.55
CA THR A 160 3.86 -17.06 5.44
C THR A 160 4.69 -16.23 6.41
N LEU A 161 5.33 -15.16 5.91
CA LEU A 161 6.07 -14.21 6.73
C LEU A 161 5.15 -13.54 7.76
N ALA A 162 4.02 -12.99 7.32
CA ALA A 162 3.06 -12.31 8.20
C ALA A 162 2.55 -13.25 9.31
N ALA A 163 2.22 -14.51 8.97
CA ALA A 163 1.80 -15.53 9.94
C ALA A 163 2.92 -15.84 10.97
N ARG A 164 4.18 -15.91 10.53
CA ARG A 164 5.33 -16.14 11.42
C ARG A 164 5.57 -14.98 12.38
N GLU A 165 5.42 -13.76 11.90
CA GLU A 165 5.63 -12.53 12.68
C GLU A 165 4.39 -12.14 13.51
N GLY A 166 3.26 -12.80 13.32
CA GLY A 166 2.02 -12.56 14.08
C GLY A 166 1.27 -11.29 13.68
N ILE A 167 1.37 -10.92 12.42
CA ILE A 167 0.74 -9.72 11.81
C ILE A 167 -0.25 -10.10 10.72
#